data_95d89a20a8333d3f94ba27958391755f
#
_entry.id   95d89a20a8333d3f94ba27958391755f
#
_cell.length_a   1.000
_cell.length_b   1.000
_cell.length_c   1.000
_cell.angle_alpha   90.00
_cell.angle_beta   90.00
_cell.angle_gamma   90.00
#
_symmetry.space_group_name_H-M   'P 1'
#
loop_
_entity.id
_entity.type
_entity.pdbx_description
1 polymer ?
#
loop_
_entity_poly.entity_id
_entity_poly.type
_entity_poly.pdbx_seq_one_letter_code
_entity_poly.pdbx_strand_id
1 'polypeptide(L)'
;MGGPLLCSARTSESRRANMDIIKAFTSEQLKKEVPSFNIGNDVKVYCRIVEGERTRTQIFEGTVIAKNGGGISETFTVRRISYGVGVEKTFPLHSPNVEKVVVTRIGKVRRAKLYYLRNRVGKSSKVKELV
;
A
#
# COMPACT_ATOMS: atom_id res chain seq x y z
N MET A 1 -49.94 -32.82 5.63
CA MET A 1 -48.68 -33.58 5.75
C MET A 1 -47.59 -32.80 5.03
N GLY A 2 -46.75 -32.13 5.79
CA GLY A 2 -45.73 -31.25 5.27
C GLY A 2 -44.42 -31.96 5.01
N GLY A 3 -43.88 -31.80 3.82
CA GLY A 3 -42.49 -32.17 3.54
C GLY A 3 -41.54 -31.02 3.88
N PRO A 4 -40.35 -31.29 4.44
CA PRO A 4 -39.45 -30.22 4.86
C PRO A 4 -38.71 -29.61 3.71
N LEU A 5 -38.71 -28.31 3.66
CA LEU A 5 -37.92 -27.44 2.81
C LEU A 5 -36.40 -27.64 3.05
N LEU A 6 -35.77 -28.49 2.28
CA LEU A 6 -34.32 -28.66 2.19
C LEU A 6 -33.73 -27.84 1.05
N CYS A 7 -33.64 -26.52 1.18
CA CYS A 7 -33.06 -25.70 0.10
C CYS A 7 -32.34 -24.43 0.52
N SER A 8 -31.62 -24.37 1.66
CA SER A 8 -30.82 -23.18 1.95
C SER A 8 -29.39 -23.43 2.45
N ALA A 9 -28.98 -24.67 2.68
CA ALA A 9 -27.65 -24.94 3.25
C ALA A 9 -26.52 -25.04 2.21
N ARG A 10 -26.80 -25.38 0.96
CA ARG A 10 -25.74 -25.60 -0.06
C ARG A 10 -25.08 -24.35 -0.60
N THR A 11 -25.73 -23.19 -0.52
CA THR A 11 -25.19 -21.94 -1.11
C THR A 11 -24.13 -21.28 -0.23
N SER A 12 -24.18 -21.48 1.08
CA SER A 12 -23.22 -20.86 2.02
C SER A 12 -21.88 -21.60 2.09
N GLU A 13 -21.89 -22.91 1.97
CA GLU A 13 -20.65 -23.70 1.97
C GLU A 13 -19.82 -23.55 0.71
N SER A 14 -20.47 -23.47 -0.46
CA SER A 14 -19.76 -23.26 -1.72
C SER A 14 -19.09 -21.89 -1.79
N ARG A 15 -19.70 -20.87 -1.22
CA ARG A 15 -19.08 -19.52 -1.12
C ARG A 15 -17.91 -19.49 -0.14
N ARG A 16 -17.97 -20.21 0.97
CA ARG A 16 -16.87 -20.33 1.93
C ARG A 16 -15.68 -21.09 1.33
N ALA A 17 -15.93 -22.20 0.67
CA ALA A 17 -14.88 -22.97 0.00
C ALA A 17 -14.15 -22.18 -1.09
N ASN A 18 -14.88 -21.40 -1.91
CA ASN A 18 -14.25 -20.53 -2.93
C ASN A 18 -13.42 -19.41 -2.31
N MET A 19 -13.86 -18.82 -1.18
CA MET A 19 -13.07 -17.80 -0.47
C MET A 19 -11.79 -18.36 0.14
N ASP A 20 -11.79 -19.60 0.58
CA ASP A 20 -10.60 -20.25 1.16
C ASP A 20 -9.57 -20.60 0.08
N ILE A 21 -10.00 -21.02 -1.10
CA ILE A 21 -9.11 -21.23 -2.26
C ILE A 21 -8.45 -19.93 -2.70
N ILE A 22 -9.21 -18.84 -2.80
CA ILE A 22 -8.66 -17.52 -3.15
C ILE A 22 -7.67 -17.04 -2.09
N LYS A 23 -7.96 -17.21 -0.82
CA LYS A 23 -7.07 -16.85 0.27
C LYS A 23 -5.78 -17.69 0.25
N ALA A 24 -5.86 -18.99 0.02
CA ALA A 24 -4.70 -19.85 -0.12
C ALA A 24 -3.80 -19.40 -1.26
N PHE A 25 -4.39 -19.15 -2.44
CA PHE A 25 -3.66 -18.69 -3.61
C PHE A 25 -3.01 -17.30 -3.43
N THR A 26 -3.73 -16.37 -2.82
CA THR A 26 -3.20 -15.02 -2.56
C THR A 26 -2.13 -15.01 -1.48
N SER A 27 -2.17 -15.94 -0.50
CA SER A 27 -1.15 -16.03 0.55
C SER A 27 0.24 -16.43 0.01
N GLU A 28 0.28 -17.21 -1.06
CA GLU A 28 1.54 -17.60 -1.71
C GLU A 28 2.22 -16.42 -2.43
N GLN A 29 1.41 -15.43 -2.88
CA GLN A 29 1.91 -14.26 -3.61
C GLN A 29 2.34 -13.10 -2.69
N LEU A 30 2.10 -13.21 -1.39
CA LEU A 30 2.55 -12.22 -0.44
C LEU A 30 4.07 -12.23 -0.33
N LYS A 31 4.68 -11.04 -0.33
CA LYS A 31 6.11 -10.91 -0.02
C LYS A 31 6.36 -11.35 1.42
N LYS A 32 7.37 -12.20 1.61
CA LYS A 32 7.78 -12.68 2.93
C LYS A 32 8.39 -11.55 3.77
N GLU A 33 9.12 -10.66 3.13
CA GLU A 33 9.74 -9.50 3.78
C GLU A 33 8.99 -8.23 3.39
N VAL A 34 8.15 -7.76 4.29
CA VAL A 34 7.43 -6.49 4.13
C VAL A 34 8.13 -5.43 4.99
N PRO A 35 8.56 -4.31 4.40
CA PRO A 35 9.18 -3.24 5.18
C PRO A 35 8.16 -2.63 6.14
N SER A 36 8.54 -2.53 7.40
CA SER A 36 7.72 -1.91 8.44
C SER A 36 7.92 -0.39 8.38
N PHE A 37 6.89 0.34 7.97
CA PHE A 37 6.86 1.80 7.99
C PHE A 37 5.45 2.31 8.33
N ASN A 38 5.39 3.49 8.93
CA ASN A 38 4.14 4.12 9.34
C ASN A 38 3.80 5.31 8.44
N ILE A 39 2.54 5.74 8.50
CA ILE A 39 2.08 6.95 7.85
C ILE A 39 2.82 8.14 8.45
N GLY A 40 3.23 9.08 7.61
CA GLY A 40 4.02 10.24 8.01
C GLY A 40 5.54 10.03 7.94
N ASN A 41 6.01 8.82 7.71
CA ASN A 41 7.43 8.57 7.50
C ASN A 41 7.86 9.04 6.11
N ASP A 42 9.08 9.58 6.03
CA ASP A 42 9.72 9.83 4.75
C ASP A 42 10.40 8.54 4.30
N VAL A 43 10.09 8.12 3.08
CA VAL A 43 10.56 6.86 2.50
C VAL A 43 11.20 7.05 1.14
N LYS A 44 12.16 6.18 0.82
CA LYS A 44 12.72 5.98 -0.51
C LYS A 44 12.21 4.67 -1.06
N VAL A 45 11.41 4.75 -2.12
CA VAL A 45 10.83 3.59 -2.81
C VAL A 45 11.66 3.30 -4.04
N TYR A 46 12.24 2.11 -4.11
CA TYR A 46 13.01 1.61 -5.25
C TYR A 46 12.07 0.86 -6.17
N CYS A 47 11.81 1.45 -7.32
CA CYS A 47 10.91 0.87 -8.33
C CYS A 47 11.72 0.34 -9.50
N ARG A 48 11.49 -0.91 -9.84
CA ARG A 48 12.03 -1.54 -11.03
C ARG A 48 11.19 -1.15 -12.24
N ILE A 49 11.83 -0.59 -13.25
CA ILE A 49 11.21 -0.22 -14.52
C ILE A 49 11.87 -1.06 -15.60
N VAL A 50 11.04 -1.74 -16.39
CA VAL A 50 11.48 -2.52 -17.55
C VAL A 50 11.09 -1.75 -18.81
N GLU A 51 12.08 -1.36 -19.60
CA GLU A 51 11.91 -0.60 -20.84
C GLU A 51 12.54 -1.41 -21.99
N GLY A 52 11.71 -2.22 -22.66
CA GLY A 52 12.19 -3.16 -23.66
C GLY A 52 13.14 -4.19 -23.05
N GLU A 53 14.38 -4.24 -23.53
CA GLU A 53 15.42 -5.15 -23.02
C GLU A 53 16.17 -4.59 -21.79
N ARG A 54 15.99 -3.31 -21.49
CA ARG A 54 16.70 -2.64 -20.38
C ARG A 54 15.86 -2.62 -19.12
N THR A 55 16.49 -2.96 -18.01
CA THR A 55 15.90 -2.85 -16.68
C THR A 55 16.66 -1.80 -15.89
N ARG A 56 15.95 -0.84 -15.29
CA ARG A 56 16.55 0.17 -14.42
C ARG A 56 15.73 0.33 -13.13
N THR A 57 16.41 0.73 -12.07
CA THR A 57 15.77 1.05 -10.80
C THR A 57 15.61 2.56 -10.68
N GLN A 58 14.38 3.02 -10.46
CA GLN A 58 14.07 4.42 -10.17
C GLN A 58 13.74 4.60 -8.70
N ILE A 59 14.31 5.64 -8.10
CA ILE A 59 14.06 5.97 -6.70
C ILE A 59 12.99 7.06 -6.64
N PHE A 60 11.92 6.81 -5.88
CA PHE A 60 10.90 7.79 -5.57
C PHE A 60 10.95 8.11 -4.07
N GLU A 61 11.34 9.34 -3.74
CA GLU A 61 11.44 9.81 -2.37
C GLU A 61 10.25 10.67 -2.01
N GLY A 62 9.71 10.51 -0.81
CA GLY A 62 8.64 11.35 -0.32
C GLY A 62 8.04 10.86 0.99
N THR A 63 7.00 11.55 1.45
CA THR A 63 6.29 11.25 2.70
C THR A 63 5.10 10.33 2.42
N VAL A 64 4.94 9.29 3.22
CA VAL A 64 3.77 8.39 3.16
C VAL A 64 2.55 9.12 3.72
N ILE A 65 1.55 9.35 2.87
CA ILE A 65 0.31 10.07 3.26
C ILE A 65 -0.84 9.14 3.61
N ALA A 66 -0.90 7.97 3.02
CA ALA A 66 -1.98 7.02 3.25
C ALA A 66 -1.52 5.58 3.02
N LYS A 67 -2.15 4.67 3.74
CA LYS A 67 -2.13 3.22 3.49
C LYS A 67 -3.57 2.76 3.32
N ASN A 68 -3.83 1.94 2.33
CA ASN A 68 -5.16 1.43 2.01
C ASN A 68 -5.11 -0.07 1.70
N GLY A 69 -6.23 -0.75 1.96
CA GLY A 69 -6.36 -2.18 1.69
C GLY A 69 -5.69 -3.06 2.74
N GLY A 70 -5.65 -4.33 2.48
CA GLY A 70 -5.03 -5.36 3.31
C GLY A 70 -4.69 -6.60 2.49
N GLY A 71 -3.77 -7.42 2.99
CA GLY A 71 -3.26 -8.59 2.28
C GLY A 71 -2.59 -8.19 0.96
N ILE A 72 -2.86 -8.94 -0.10
CA ILE A 72 -2.27 -8.69 -1.42
C ILE A 72 -2.65 -7.32 -2.02
N SER A 73 -3.83 -6.80 -1.66
CA SER A 73 -4.34 -5.51 -2.15
C SER A 73 -3.82 -4.31 -1.36
N GLU A 74 -2.90 -4.51 -0.43
CA GLU A 74 -2.34 -3.41 0.36
C GLU A 74 -1.53 -2.46 -0.51
N THR A 75 -1.89 -1.17 -0.44
CA THR A 75 -1.25 -0.10 -1.18
C THR A 75 -0.86 1.04 -0.25
N PHE A 76 0.18 1.75 -0.59
CA PHE A 76 0.57 2.96 0.11
C PHE A 76 0.81 4.10 -0.89
N THR A 77 0.44 5.31 -0.48
CA THR A 77 0.58 6.51 -1.30
C THR A 77 1.69 7.38 -0.74
N VAL A 78 2.63 7.73 -1.60
CA VAL A 78 3.76 8.60 -1.27
C VAL A 78 3.58 9.93 -1.99
N ARG A 79 3.73 11.03 -1.25
CA ARG A 79 3.66 12.41 -1.76
C ARG A 79 5.05 13.03 -1.77
N ARG A 80 5.35 13.69 -2.85
CA ARG A 80 6.57 14.47 -3.05
C ARG A 80 6.21 15.82 -3.66
N ILE A 81 6.97 16.85 -3.32
CA ILE A 81 6.91 18.13 -4.02
C ILE A 81 8.09 18.16 -5.00
N SER A 82 7.78 18.30 -6.28
CA SER A 82 8.77 18.41 -7.34
C SER A 82 8.56 19.72 -8.09
N TYR A 83 9.56 20.58 -8.09
CA TYR A 83 9.51 21.91 -8.74
C TYR A 83 8.26 22.74 -8.37
N GLY A 84 7.87 22.73 -7.11
CA GLY A 84 6.68 23.43 -6.62
C GLY A 84 5.35 22.71 -6.84
N VAL A 85 5.33 21.61 -7.56
CA VAL A 85 4.14 20.79 -7.83
C VAL A 85 4.10 19.57 -6.92
N GLY A 86 2.96 19.33 -6.27
CA GLY A 86 2.73 18.13 -5.47
C GLY A 86 2.46 16.92 -6.36
N VAL A 87 3.28 15.90 -6.26
CA VAL A 87 3.14 14.63 -6.98
C VAL A 87 2.84 13.53 -5.97
N GLU A 88 1.77 12.78 -6.22
CA GLU A 88 1.38 11.61 -5.42
C GLU A 88 1.43 10.36 -6.29
N LYS A 89 2.05 9.33 -5.76
CA LYS A 89 2.11 8.02 -6.42
C LYS A 89 1.71 6.93 -5.44
N THR A 90 0.79 6.09 -5.89
CA THR A 90 0.35 4.91 -5.12
C THR A 90 1.11 3.69 -5.58
N PHE A 91 1.66 2.97 -4.62
CA PHE A 91 2.43 1.75 -4.84
C PHE A 91 1.73 0.57 -4.19
N PRO A 92 1.49 -0.53 -4.90
CA PRO A 92 1.08 -1.79 -4.27
C PRO A 92 2.29 -2.40 -3.53
N LEU A 93 2.08 -2.73 -2.27
CA LEU A 93 3.14 -3.17 -1.37
C LEU A 93 3.79 -4.49 -1.82
N HIS A 94 2.95 -5.43 -2.27
CA HIS A 94 3.38 -6.77 -2.68
C HIS A 94 3.78 -6.90 -4.17
N SER A 95 3.76 -5.78 -4.93
CA SER A 95 4.14 -5.80 -6.33
C SER A 95 5.63 -6.15 -6.53
N PRO A 96 5.97 -6.97 -7.52
CA PRO A 96 7.37 -7.27 -7.88
C PRO A 96 8.12 -6.04 -8.39
N ASN A 97 7.40 -5.02 -8.87
CA ASN A 97 8.00 -3.77 -9.34
C ASN A 97 8.56 -2.90 -8.20
N VAL A 98 8.09 -3.11 -6.97
CA VAL A 98 8.63 -2.45 -5.77
C VAL A 98 9.70 -3.37 -5.20
N GLU A 99 10.98 -3.06 -5.42
CA GLU A 99 12.08 -3.88 -4.93
C GLU A 99 12.29 -3.68 -3.43
N LYS A 100 12.43 -2.42 -3.00
CA LYS A 100 12.80 -2.06 -1.65
C LYS A 100 12.15 -0.75 -1.23
N VAL A 101 11.76 -0.66 0.04
CA VAL A 101 11.33 0.58 0.68
C VAL A 101 12.25 0.84 1.86
N VAL A 102 12.88 1.99 1.89
CA VAL A 102 13.79 2.40 2.97
C VAL A 102 13.18 3.60 3.68
N VAL A 103 13.02 3.51 5.00
CA VAL A 103 12.60 4.63 5.83
C VAL A 103 13.80 5.52 6.07
N THR A 104 13.71 6.78 5.67
CA THR A 104 14.77 7.78 5.86
C THR A 104 14.55 8.56 7.15
N ARG A 105 13.30 8.88 7.46
CA ARG A 105 12.93 9.67 8.62
C ARG A 105 11.58 9.24 9.18
N ILE A 106 11.45 9.24 10.49
CA ILE A 106 10.22 8.88 11.19
C ILE A 106 9.45 10.16 11.52
N GLY A 107 8.23 10.28 11.00
CA GLY A 107 7.37 11.43 11.25
C GLY A 107 6.37 11.19 12.38
N LYS A 108 6.17 12.20 13.22
CA LYS A 108 5.13 12.19 14.26
C LYS A 108 3.81 12.68 13.70
N VAL A 109 2.81 11.79 13.61
CA VAL A 109 1.48 12.10 13.08
C VAL A 109 0.39 11.60 14.01
N ARG A 110 -0.76 12.28 13.99
CA ARG A 110 -1.95 11.92 14.79
C ARG A 110 -3.09 11.35 13.96
N ARG A 111 -2.99 11.46 12.63
CA ARG A 111 -4.05 11.05 11.69
C ARG A 111 -3.58 9.85 10.88
N ALA A 112 -4.53 8.97 10.56
CA ALA A 112 -4.30 7.82 9.70
C ALA A 112 -4.15 8.17 8.21
N LYS A 113 -4.62 9.34 7.78
CA LYS A 113 -4.50 9.83 6.41
C LYS A 113 -4.14 11.31 6.42
N LEU A 114 -3.10 11.69 5.70
CA LEU A 114 -2.50 13.02 5.73
C LEU A 114 -2.88 13.86 4.50
N TYR A 115 -4.15 13.80 4.08
CA TYR A 115 -4.61 14.54 2.90
C TYR A 115 -4.56 16.06 3.07
N TYR A 116 -4.49 16.57 4.29
CA TYR A 116 -4.32 18.00 4.56
C TYR A 116 -2.97 18.56 4.04
N LEU A 117 -1.98 17.69 3.80
CA LEU A 117 -0.71 18.11 3.21
C LEU A 117 -0.84 18.61 1.78
N ARG A 118 -1.95 18.28 1.09
CA ARG A 118 -2.23 18.75 -0.27
C ARG A 118 -2.39 20.26 -0.33
N ASN A 119 -2.97 20.84 0.71
CA ASN A 119 -3.25 22.28 0.81
C ASN A 119 -2.09 23.06 1.45
N ARG A 120 -1.02 22.39 1.87
CA ARG A 120 0.12 23.02 2.51
C ARG A 120 1.29 23.14 1.56
N VAL A 121 1.94 24.30 1.60
CA VAL A 121 3.10 24.63 0.74
C VAL A 121 4.29 25.04 1.63
N GLY A 122 5.49 24.78 1.14
CA GLY A 122 6.73 25.19 1.80
C GLY A 122 7.00 24.46 3.12
N LYS A 123 7.42 25.18 4.12
CA LYS A 123 7.82 24.60 5.44
C LYS A 123 6.69 23.90 6.16
N SER A 124 5.43 24.35 5.95
CA SER A 124 4.24 23.77 6.58
C SER A 124 3.83 22.40 6.02
N SER A 125 4.34 22.03 4.85
CA SER A 125 4.11 20.72 4.24
C SER A 125 5.00 19.61 4.79
N LYS A 126 6.03 19.95 5.56
CA LYS A 126 6.92 18.95 6.19
C LYS A 126 6.30 18.42 7.48
N VAL A 127 6.30 17.10 7.63
CA VAL A 127 5.87 16.43 8.86
C VAL A 127 6.97 16.62 9.92
N LYS A 128 6.57 16.88 11.17
CA LYS A 128 7.53 16.97 12.29
C LYS A 128 8.14 15.59 12.54
N GLU A 129 9.44 15.59 12.79
CA GLU A 129 10.17 14.37 13.12
C GLU A 129 9.84 13.91 14.55
N LEU A 130 9.80 12.60 14.73
CA LEU A 130 9.72 11.98 16.03
C LEU A 130 11.15 11.87 16.58
N VAL A 131 11.49 12.77 17.50
CA VAL A 131 12.74 12.74 18.26
C VAL A 131 12.56 11.88 19.51
#